data_8ebf8d7a4541dc0eec51fe572b3b0457
#
_entry.id   8ebf8d7a4541dc0eec51fe572b3b0457
#
_cell.length_a   1.000
_cell.length_b   1.000
_cell.length_c   1.000
_cell.angle_alpha   90.00
_cell.angle_beta   90.00
_cell.angle_gamma   90.00
#
_symmetry.space_group_name_H-M   'P 1'
#
loop_
_entity.id
_entity.type
_entity.pdbx_description
1 polymer ?
#
loop_
_entity_poly.entity_id
_entity_poly.type
_entity_poly.pdbx_seq_one_letter_code
_entity_poly.pdbx_strand_id
1 'polypeptide(L)'
;VINSNEKFDLIKIDVQGSELEVIEGGKEIIRNANFLLIELSLQNYNKGAPKYLEIVNKLIEYNFELIDIFDLNYRNDVLIQFDGIFKNKSKNLINFDKLIK
;
A
#
# COMPACT_ATOMS: atom_id res chain seq x y z
N VAL A 1 0.70 16.12 12.40
CA VAL A 1 2.05 16.03 11.86
C VAL A 1 2.66 14.67 12.24
N ILE A 2 3.14 13.97 11.24
CA ILE A 2 3.73 12.66 11.45
C ILE A 2 5.20 12.83 11.82
N ASN A 3 5.58 12.25 12.94
CA ASN A 3 6.95 12.25 13.41
C ASN A 3 7.64 10.98 12.96
N SER A 4 8.77 11.09 12.25
CA SER A 4 9.48 9.93 11.70
C SER A 4 10.00 8.97 12.77
N ASN A 5 10.11 9.41 14.02
CA ASN A 5 10.53 8.56 15.12
C ASN A 5 9.39 7.75 15.73
N GLU A 6 8.16 8.06 15.38
CA GLU A 6 7.01 7.33 15.87
C GLU A 6 6.78 6.05 15.06
N LYS A 7 6.25 5.03 15.74
CA LYS A 7 5.86 3.79 15.09
C LYS A 7 4.35 3.81 14.91
N PHE A 8 3.92 3.43 13.72
CA PHE A 8 2.50 3.39 13.37
C PHE A 8 2.07 1.96 13.09
N ASP A 9 0.92 1.55 13.64
CA ASP A 9 0.36 0.25 13.32
C ASP A 9 -0.13 0.22 11.89
N LEU A 10 -0.86 1.24 11.46
CA LEU A 10 -1.41 1.33 10.12
C LEU A 10 -1.27 2.75 9.58
N ILE A 11 -0.77 2.86 8.37
CA ILE A 11 -0.76 4.13 7.64
C ILE A 11 -1.67 3.96 6.43
N LYS A 12 -2.63 4.86 6.29
CA LYS A 12 -3.49 4.91 5.11
C LYS A 12 -2.92 5.93 4.13
N ILE A 13 -2.73 5.49 2.90
CA ILE A 13 -2.29 6.36 1.80
C ILE A 13 -3.48 6.57 0.88
N ASP A 14 -4.01 7.78 0.88
CA ASP A 14 -5.23 8.13 0.17
C ASP A 14 -5.01 9.40 -0.64
N VAL A 15 -4.16 9.29 -1.67
CA VAL A 15 -3.84 10.39 -2.57
C VAL A 15 -3.93 9.88 -4.00
N GLN A 16 -4.93 10.35 -4.71
CA GLN A 16 -5.16 9.87 -6.07
C GLN A 16 -4.07 10.37 -7.03
N GLY A 17 -3.40 9.42 -7.67
CA GLY A 17 -2.39 9.71 -8.67
C GLY A 17 -1.02 10.08 -8.13
N SER A 18 -0.87 10.23 -6.82
CA SER A 18 0.40 10.65 -6.21
C SER A 18 0.96 9.65 -5.21
N GLU A 19 0.47 8.41 -5.25
CA GLU A 19 0.85 7.38 -4.28
C GLU A 19 2.35 7.11 -4.31
N LEU A 20 2.93 7.01 -5.50
CA LEU A 20 4.36 6.71 -5.64
C LEU A 20 5.22 7.83 -5.04
N GLU A 21 4.86 9.08 -5.31
CA GLU A 21 5.57 10.24 -4.79
C GLU A 21 5.48 10.30 -3.27
N VAL A 22 4.31 9.98 -2.70
CA VAL A 22 4.13 9.95 -1.26
C VAL A 22 4.97 8.84 -0.63
N ILE A 23 4.99 7.66 -1.26
CA ILE A 23 5.77 6.53 -0.76
C ILE A 23 7.26 6.85 -0.77
N GLU A 24 7.76 7.42 -1.85
CA GLU A 24 9.17 7.78 -1.96
C GLU A 24 9.54 8.92 -1.02
N GLY A 25 8.68 9.95 -0.95
CA GLY A 25 8.93 11.11 -0.07
C GLY A 25 8.80 10.79 1.41
N GLY A 26 7.95 9.83 1.77
CA GLY A 26 7.75 9.42 3.15
C GLY A 26 8.42 8.10 3.51
N LYS A 27 9.47 7.75 2.82
CA LYS A 27 10.12 6.44 2.93
C LYS A 27 10.41 6.00 4.37
N GLU A 28 11.00 6.88 5.17
CA GLU A 28 11.37 6.52 6.55
C GLU A 28 10.14 6.25 7.42
N ILE A 29 9.12 7.07 7.28
CA ILE A 29 7.88 6.91 8.03
C ILE A 29 7.18 5.62 7.61
N ILE A 30 7.10 5.38 6.30
CA ILE A 30 6.45 4.20 5.75
C ILE A 30 7.16 2.92 6.18
N ARG A 31 8.49 2.92 6.15
CA ARG A 31 9.26 1.73 6.53
C ARG A 31 9.14 1.40 8.01
N ASN A 32 8.65 2.34 8.83
CA ASN A 32 8.39 2.09 10.24
C ASN A 32 6.96 1.67 10.54
N ALA A 33 6.09 1.69 9.56
CA ALA A 33 4.71 1.24 9.73
C ALA A 33 4.64 -0.29 9.79
N ASN A 34 3.70 -0.81 10.56
CA ASN A 34 3.42 -2.25 10.58
C ASN A 34 2.60 -2.67 9.36
N PHE A 35 1.63 -1.84 9.00
CA PHE A 35 0.75 -2.09 7.86
C PHE A 35 0.52 -0.82 7.07
N LEU A 36 0.27 -1.00 5.77
CA LEU A 36 -0.15 0.08 4.88
C LEU A 36 -1.48 -0.28 4.25
N LEU A 37 -2.39 0.69 4.18
CA LEU A 37 -3.62 0.58 3.41
C LEU A 37 -3.52 1.56 2.26
N ILE A 38 -3.59 1.07 1.03
CA ILE A 38 -3.44 1.92 -0.14
C ILE A 38 -4.42 1.52 -1.23
N GLU A 39 -5.04 2.52 -1.84
CA GLU A 39 -5.91 2.33 -2.99
C GLU A 39 -5.07 2.18 -4.24
N LEU A 40 -5.27 1.10 -4.98
CA LEU A 40 -4.53 0.82 -6.20
C LEU A 40 -5.47 0.86 -7.40
N SER A 41 -5.13 1.71 -8.37
CA SER A 41 -5.85 1.80 -9.63
C SER A 41 -5.15 0.95 -10.68
N LEU A 42 -5.92 0.07 -11.32
CA LEU A 42 -5.41 -0.78 -12.39
C LEU A 42 -5.53 -0.12 -13.76
N GLN A 43 -6.22 1.02 -13.83
CA GLN A 43 -6.35 1.73 -15.09
C GLN A 43 -5.03 2.40 -15.45
N ASN A 44 -4.68 2.28 -16.71
CA ASN A 44 -3.48 2.90 -17.24
C ASN A 44 -3.89 4.12 -18.05
N TYR A 45 -3.77 5.30 -17.44
CA TYR A 45 -4.13 6.55 -18.10
C TYR A 45 -3.00 7.09 -18.99
N ASN A 46 -1.80 6.56 -18.82
CA ASN A 46 -0.63 7.01 -19.56
C ASN A 46 -0.03 5.84 -20.33
N LYS A 47 0.72 6.16 -21.38
CA LYS A 47 1.45 5.14 -22.13
C LYS A 47 2.58 4.61 -21.26
N GLY A 48 2.75 3.29 -21.26
CA GLY A 48 3.80 2.63 -20.50
C GLY A 48 3.24 1.63 -19.50
N ALA A 49 4.07 1.23 -18.54
CA ALA A 49 3.68 0.25 -17.53
C ALA A 49 2.58 0.81 -16.62
N PRO A 50 1.61 -0.01 -16.19
CA PRO A 50 0.60 0.43 -15.25
C PRO A 50 1.23 0.94 -13.96
N LYS A 51 0.73 2.07 -13.48
CA LYS A 51 1.29 2.74 -12.31
C LYS A 51 1.22 1.89 -11.04
N TYR A 52 0.17 1.06 -10.91
CA TYR A 52 0.04 0.22 -9.73
C TYR A 52 1.20 -0.77 -9.60
N LEU A 53 1.77 -1.22 -10.72
CA LEU A 53 2.93 -2.12 -10.66
C LEU A 53 4.15 -1.42 -10.07
N GLU A 54 4.35 -0.15 -10.40
CA GLU A 54 5.44 0.63 -9.81
C GLU A 54 5.27 0.77 -8.30
N ILE A 55 4.04 1.00 -7.86
CA ILE A 55 3.72 1.14 -6.44
C ILE A 55 3.98 -0.18 -5.71
N VAL A 56 3.46 -1.28 -6.25
CA VAL A 56 3.64 -2.60 -5.64
C VAL A 56 5.11 -2.97 -5.59
N ASN A 57 5.84 -2.75 -6.68
CA ASN A 57 7.27 -3.06 -6.72
C ASN A 57 8.06 -2.24 -5.69
N LYS A 58 7.70 -0.97 -5.51
CA LYS A 58 8.35 -0.12 -4.51
C LYS A 58 8.08 -0.61 -3.10
N LEU A 59 6.85 -1.04 -2.83
CA LEU A 59 6.50 -1.58 -1.52
C LEU A 59 7.20 -2.90 -1.25
N ILE A 60 7.35 -3.75 -2.27
CA ILE A 60 8.12 -4.98 -2.14
C ILE A 60 9.59 -4.66 -1.83
N GLU A 61 10.14 -3.66 -2.51
CA GLU A 61 11.50 -3.19 -2.25
C GLU A 61 11.67 -2.72 -0.80
N TYR A 62 10.62 -2.12 -0.22
CA TYR A 62 10.61 -1.69 1.18
C TYR A 62 10.24 -2.82 2.14
N ASN A 63 10.20 -4.05 1.64
CA ASN A 63 9.95 -5.26 2.42
C ASN A 63 8.53 -5.38 2.95
N PHE A 64 7.57 -4.88 2.18
CA PHE A 64 6.14 -5.10 2.42
C PHE A 64 5.61 -6.20 1.53
N GLU A 65 4.57 -6.88 1.99
CA GLU A 65 3.86 -7.85 1.16
C GLU A 65 2.36 -7.60 1.22
N LEU A 66 1.69 -7.78 0.10
CA LEU A 66 0.24 -7.66 0.02
C LEU A 66 -0.39 -8.87 0.70
N ILE A 67 -1.21 -8.62 1.72
CA ILE A 67 -1.83 -9.69 2.49
C ILE A 67 -3.34 -9.77 2.32
N ASP A 68 -3.99 -8.69 1.87
CA ASP A 68 -5.43 -8.71 1.66
C ASP A 68 -5.83 -7.60 0.70
N ILE A 69 -6.98 -7.79 0.05
CA ILE A 69 -7.59 -6.79 -0.81
C ILE A 69 -9.08 -6.70 -0.49
N PHE A 70 -9.65 -5.51 -0.66
CA PHE A 70 -11.08 -5.28 -0.45
C PHE A 70 -11.53 -4.04 -1.23
N ASP A 71 -12.84 -3.74 -1.16
CA ASP A 71 -13.44 -2.62 -1.89
C ASP A 71 -13.13 -2.69 -3.38
N LEU A 72 -13.43 -3.87 -3.97
CA LEU A 72 -13.17 -4.10 -5.39
C LEU A 72 -14.17 -3.32 -6.24
N ASN A 73 -13.65 -2.54 -7.17
CA ASN A 73 -14.47 -1.76 -8.10
C ASN A 73 -14.27 -2.24 -9.53
N TYR A 74 -15.39 -2.48 -10.21
CA TYR A 74 -15.40 -3.01 -11.57
C TYR A 74 -16.06 -2.02 -12.52
N ARG A 75 -15.63 -2.06 -13.78
CA ARG A 75 -16.28 -1.38 -14.88
C ARG A 75 -16.34 -2.36 -16.05
N ASN A 76 -17.57 -2.64 -16.54
CA ASN A 76 -17.78 -3.61 -17.63
C ASN A 76 -17.08 -4.95 -17.36
N ASP A 77 -17.25 -5.45 -16.12
CA ASP A 77 -16.68 -6.72 -15.66
C ASP A 77 -15.15 -6.75 -15.56
N VAL A 78 -14.51 -5.58 -15.65
CA VAL A 78 -13.06 -5.47 -15.49
C VAL A 78 -12.77 -4.78 -14.16
N LEU A 79 -11.91 -5.38 -13.37
CA LEU A 79 -11.48 -4.76 -12.11
C LEU A 79 -10.63 -3.53 -12.43
N ILE A 80 -11.04 -2.38 -11.90
CA ILE A 80 -10.34 -1.12 -12.17
C ILE A 80 -9.64 -0.57 -10.94
N GLN A 81 -10.03 -1.01 -9.73
CA GLN A 81 -9.51 -0.41 -8.51
C GLN A 81 -9.80 -1.32 -7.33
N PHE A 82 -8.91 -1.34 -6.37
CA PHE A 82 -9.12 -2.03 -5.10
C PHE A 82 -8.26 -1.40 -4.01
N ASP A 83 -8.62 -1.65 -2.75
CA ASP A 83 -7.81 -1.29 -1.60
C ASP A 83 -6.97 -2.49 -1.19
N GLY A 84 -5.68 -2.27 -1.01
CA GLY A 84 -4.77 -3.32 -0.58
C GLY A 84 -4.20 -3.05 0.80
N ILE A 85 -4.08 -4.12 1.60
CA ILE A 85 -3.37 -4.05 2.88
C ILE A 85 -2.03 -4.74 2.72
N PHE A 86 -0.98 -4.01 3.05
CA PHE A 86 0.39 -4.51 2.98
C PHE A 86 0.96 -4.64 4.38
N LYS A 87 1.63 -5.75 4.64
CA LYS A 87 2.27 -6.05 5.91
C LYS A 87 3.77 -5.83 5.79
N ASN A 88 4.35 -5.18 6.79
CA ASN A 88 5.80 -4.98 6.86
C ASN A 88 6.48 -6.25 7.35
N LYS A 89 7.23 -6.92 6.47
CA LYS A 89 7.91 -8.16 6.81
C LYS A 89 9.14 -7.95 7.69
N SER A 90 9.63 -6.72 7.77
CA SER A 90 10.77 -6.38 8.62
C SER A 90 10.40 -6.32 10.09
N LYS A 91 9.11 -6.27 10.41
CA LYS A 91 8.63 -6.15 11.77
C LYS A 91 8.31 -7.50 12.36
N ASN A 92 8.67 -7.68 13.63
CA ASN A 92 8.29 -8.89 14.37
C ASN A 92 6.89 -8.67 14.93
N LEU A 93 5.89 -8.85 14.07
CA LEU A 93 4.51 -8.55 14.40
C LEU A 93 3.78 -9.77 14.92
N ILE A 94 2.73 -9.51 15.72
CA ILE A 94 1.75 -10.53 16.04
C ILE A 94 1.11 -10.99 14.74
N ASN A 95 0.88 -12.29 14.62
CA ASN A 95 0.27 -12.86 13.43
C ASN A 95 -1.07 -12.15 13.14
N PHE A 96 -1.21 -11.64 11.92
CA PHE A 96 -2.41 -10.91 11.50
C PHE A 96 -3.67 -11.74 11.71
N ASP A 97 -3.60 -13.06 11.47
CA ASP A 97 -4.74 -13.96 11.66
C ASP A 97 -5.24 -13.95 13.09
N LYS A 98 -4.37 -13.73 14.06
CA LYS A 98 -4.75 -13.68 15.46
C LYS A 98 -5.47 -12.37 15.80
N LEU A 99 -5.23 -11.32 15.03
CA LEU A 99 -5.87 -10.03 15.28
C LEU A 99 -7.31 -9.99 14.78
N ILE A 100 -7.62 -10.75 13.75
CA ILE A 100 -8.92 -10.71 13.09
C ILE A 100 -9.81 -11.92 13.40
N LYS A 101 -9.31 -12.87 14.15
CA LYS A 101 -10.07 -14.06 14.54
C LYS A 101 -10.65 -13.95 15.92
#